data_f2f307abe438484ff8af43d8de5fd727
#
_entry.id   f2f307abe438484ff8af43d8de5fd727
#
_cell.length_a   1.000
_cell.length_b   1.000
_cell.length_c   1.000
_cell.angle_alpha   90.00
_cell.angle_beta   90.00
_cell.angle_gamma   90.00
#
_symmetry.space_group_name_H-M   'P 1'
#
loop_
_entity.id
_entity.type
_entity.pdbx_description
1 polymer ?
#
loop_
_entity_poly.entity_id
_entity_poly.type
_entity_poly.pdbx_seq_one_letter_code
_entity_poly.pdbx_strand_id
1 'polypeptide(L)'
;MRSPQPVNRFPPKLTAREGVAMSASCCFYAQPQSATGMTLLEVLVAILILSFGMLGMLGLLMSGLKLTTSSNYRNVAVLESQAMADLIRSNARNLTLYDLPADSPSASCFTTSGCTNAQGRVQTEFSLWLERLSTMLPSGNGTICRDSSPTDGTPSSWSCDGAAGSQFVVKVCWDESRIPSSPAIACIQTNI
;
A
#
# COMPACT_ATOMS: atom_id res chain seq x y z
N MET A 1 18.28 23.63 38.15
CA MET A 1 18.58 22.49 39.03
C MET A 1 17.28 22.00 39.63
N ARG A 2 16.72 20.91 39.10
CA ARG A 2 15.66 20.14 39.72
C ARG A 2 15.92 18.66 39.40
N SER A 3 16.14 17.92 40.48
CA SER A 3 16.44 16.49 40.49
C SER A 3 15.23 15.65 40.05
N PRO A 4 15.42 14.52 39.38
CA PRO A 4 14.35 13.57 39.13
C PRO A 4 14.15 12.65 40.33
N GLN A 5 12.90 12.44 40.73
CA GLN A 5 12.47 11.51 41.76
C GLN A 5 12.33 10.08 41.18
N PRO A 6 12.76 9.03 41.88
CA PRO A 6 12.49 7.67 41.47
C PRO A 6 11.15 7.19 41.97
N VAL A 7 10.28 6.72 41.10
CA VAL A 7 9.03 6.03 41.49
C VAL A 7 9.26 4.52 41.42
N ASN A 8 9.57 3.97 42.59
CA ASN A 8 9.55 2.51 42.83
C ASN A 8 8.27 2.20 43.60
N ARG A 9 7.32 1.50 43.01
CA ARG A 9 6.25 0.79 43.75
C ARG A 9 5.89 -0.50 43.05
N PHE A 10 6.41 -1.59 43.57
CA PHE A 10 5.87 -2.94 43.39
C PHE A 10 4.58 -3.11 44.20
N PRO A 11 3.53 -3.75 43.68
CA PRO A 11 2.37 -4.15 44.47
C PRO A 11 2.65 -5.42 45.26
N PRO A 12 1.92 -5.63 46.35
CA PRO A 12 2.21 -6.64 47.35
C PRO A 12 1.79 -8.06 46.91
N LYS A 13 2.53 -9.02 47.47
CA LYS A 13 2.29 -10.46 47.38
C LYS A 13 0.88 -10.80 47.87
N LEU A 14 0.07 -11.42 47.04
CA LEU A 14 -1.14 -12.12 47.43
C LEU A 14 -0.77 -13.48 47.98
N THR A 15 -1.01 -13.63 49.26
CA THR A 15 -0.90 -14.88 50.04
C THR A 15 -1.89 -15.92 49.49
N ALA A 16 -1.38 -17.11 49.28
CA ALA A 16 -2.14 -18.30 48.97
C ALA A 16 -3.15 -18.57 50.11
N ARG A 17 -4.43 -18.68 49.79
CA ARG A 17 -5.47 -19.19 50.65
C ARG A 17 -5.80 -20.60 50.22
N GLU A 18 -5.42 -21.53 51.06
CA GLU A 18 -5.86 -22.91 51.04
C GLU A 18 -7.38 -22.97 51.03
N GLY A 19 -7.96 -23.82 50.26
CA GLY A 19 -9.38 -24.01 50.30
C GLY A 19 -9.93 -25.01 49.33
N VAL A 20 -10.07 -26.23 49.80
CA VAL A 20 -11.10 -27.21 49.44
C VAL A 20 -10.98 -27.87 48.08
N ALA A 21 -10.35 -29.02 48.11
CA ALA A 21 -10.52 -30.07 47.10
C ALA A 21 -11.97 -30.56 47.10
N MET A 22 -12.78 -30.06 46.17
CA MET A 22 -14.03 -30.72 45.79
C MET A 22 -13.72 -31.68 44.67
N SER A 23 -13.46 -32.93 45.05
CA SER A 23 -13.42 -34.09 44.18
C SER A 23 -14.82 -34.32 43.60
N ALA A 24 -15.14 -33.68 42.50
CA ALA A 24 -16.27 -34.06 41.67
C ALA A 24 -15.81 -35.17 40.74
N SER A 25 -15.97 -36.41 41.19
CA SER A 25 -15.91 -37.58 40.30
C SER A 25 -17.04 -37.50 39.28
N CYS A 26 -16.82 -36.80 38.17
CA CYS A 26 -17.65 -36.94 36.99
C CYS A 26 -17.41 -38.33 36.40
N CYS A 27 -18.29 -39.29 36.78
CA CYS A 27 -18.45 -40.52 36.04
C CYS A 27 -18.93 -40.16 34.61
N PHE A 28 -17.98 -39.97 33.70
CA PHE A 28 -18.29 -40.02 32.28
C PHE A 28 -18.76 -41.44 31.97
N TYR A 29 -20.05 -41.63 31.95
CA TYR A 29 -20.65 -42.83 31.41
C TYR A 29 -20.37 -42.79 29.92
N ALA A 30 -19.31 -43.48 29.51
CA ALA A 30 -19.03 -43.72 28.11
C ALA A 30 -20.13 -44.63 27.58
N GLN A 31 -21.17 -44.02 27.00
CA GLN A 31 -22.12 -44.79 26.20
C GLN A 31 -21.33 -45.47 25.07
N PRO A 32 -21.46 -46.78 24.88
CA PRO A 32 -20.88 -47.42 23.72
C PRO A 32 -21.61 -46.88 22.50
N GLN A 33 -20.95 -45.98 21.76
CA GLN A 33 -21.39 -45.54 20.46
C GLN A 33 -21.33 -46.77 19.54
N SER A 34 -22.47 -47.29 19.16
CA SER A 34 -22.54 -48.27 18.09
C SER A 34 -21.88 -47.64 16.86
N ALA A 35 -20.72 -48.13 16.48
CA ALA A 35 -20.05 -47.76 15.27
C ALA A 35 -20.88 -48.26 14.08
N THR A 36 -21.88 -47.48 13.69
CA THR A 36 -22.61 -47.70 12.44
C THR A 36 -21.61 -47.41 11.31
N GLY A 37 -21.28 -48.45 10.55
CA GLY A 37 -20.38 -48.30 9.39
C GLY A 37 -20.95 -47.24 8.44
N MET A 38 -20.15 -46.27 8.06
CA MET A 38 -20.46 -45.29 7.05
C MET A 38 -20.80 -46.01 5.73
N THR A 39 -21.91 -45.69 5.12
CA THR A 39 -22.22 -46.21 3.80
C THR A 39 -21.35 -45.53 2.75
N LEU A 40 -20.98 -46.26 1.70
CA LEU A 40 -20.19 -45.75 0.59
C LEU A 40 -20.87 -44.51 -0.05
N LEU A 41 -22.19 -44.49 -0.08
CA LEU A 41 -22.99 -43.37 -0.58
C LEU A 41 -22.81 -42.10 0.29
N GLU A 42 -22.76 -42.25 1.62
CA GLU A 42 -22.64 -41.13 2.54
C GLU A 42 -21.27 -40.43 2.38
N VAL A 43 -20.20 -41.24 2.21
CA VAL A 43 -18.84 -40.72 1.93
C VAL A 43 -18.83 -39.96 0.60
N LEU A 44 -19.48 -40.50 -0.43
CA LEU A 44 -19.55 -39.88 -1.75
C LEU A 44 -20.27 -38.52 -1.69
N VAL A 45 -21.39 -38.43 -1.00
CA VAL A 45 -22.16 -37.19 -0.80
C VAL A 45 -21.35 -36.19 0.03
N ALA A 46 -20.64 -36.64 1.08
CA ALA A 46 -19.83 -35.78 1.92
C ALA A 46 -18.67 -35.14 1.11
N ILE A 47 -17.96 -35.91 0.28
CA ILE A 47 -16.89 -35.39 -0.57
C ILE A 47 -17.44 -34.42 -1.61
N LEU A 48 -18.62 -34.68 -2.16
CA LEU A 48 -19.24 -33.79 -3.14
C LEU A 48 -19.60 -32.44 -2.52
N ILE A 49 -20.23 -32.42 -1.34
CA ILE A 49 -20.55 -31.18 -0.61
C ILE A 49 -19.26 -30.42 -0.24
N LEU A 50 -18.24 -31.12 0.25
CA LEU A 50 -16.95 -30.53 0.60
C LEU A 50 -16.28 -29.88 -0.61
N SER A 51 -16.34 -30.53 -1.79
CA SER A 51 -15.77 -30.00 -3.02
C SER A 51 -16.43 -28.70 -3.46
N PHE A 52 -17.77 -28.60 -3.41
CA PHE A 52 -18.47 -27.35 -3.70
C PHE A 52 -18.15 -26.25 -2.68
N GLY A 53 -18.03 -26.60 -1.40
CA GLY A 53 -17.65 -25.66 -0.35
C GLY A 53 -16.26 -25.07 -0.58
N MET A 54 -15.27 -25.91 -0.94
CA MET A 54 -13.92 -25.45 -1.25
C MET A 54 -13.87 -24.55 -2.49
N LEU A 55 -14.59 -24.88 -3.56
CA LEU A 55 -14.67 -24.03 -4.76
C LEU A 55 -15.24 -22.64 -4.45
N GLY A 56 -16.28 -22.57 -3.62
CA GLY A 56 -16.84 -21.29 -3.17
C GLY A 56 -15.83 -20.45 -2.38
N MET A 57 -15.08 -21.07 -1.47
CA MET A 57 -14.03 -20.38 -0.69
C MET A 57 -12.91 -19.87 -1.57
N LEU A 58 -12.46 -20.63 -2.57
CA LEU A 58 -11.43 -20.19 -3.52
C LEU A 58 -11.87 -18.93 -4.29
N GLY A 59 -13.12 -18.85 -4.71
CA GLY A 59 -13.68 -17.68 -5.39
C GLY A 59 -13.62 -16.41 -4.52
N LEU A 60 -13.94 -16.53 -3.24
CA LEU A 60 -13.86 -15.41 -2.28
C LEU A 60 -12.41 -14.99 -2.03
N LEU A 61 -11.48 -15.94 -1.88
CA LEU A 61 -10.06 -15.66 -1.70
C LEU A 61 -9.48 -14.91 -2.91
N MET A 62 -9.79 -15.34 -4.14
CA MET A 62 -9.37 -14.66 -5.36
C MET A 62 -9.85 -13.21 -5.41
N SER A 63 -11.12 -12.97 -5.08
CA SER A 63 -11.69 -11.63 -5.03
C SER A 63 -11.03 -10.77 -3.96
N GLY A 64 -10.79 -11.33 -2.77
CA GLY A 64 -10.11 -10.64 -1.67
C GLY A 64 -8.68 -10.26 -2.03
N LEU A 65 -7.91 -11.15 -2.65
CA LEU A 65 -6.54 -10.86 -3.10
C LEU A 65 -6.50 -9.74 -4.14
N LYS A 66 -7.46 -9.73 -5.07
CA LYS A 66 -7.55 -8.67 -6.09
C LYS A 66 -7.79 -7.30 -5.46
N LEU A 67 -8.72 -7.20 -4.50
CA LEU A 67 -9.01 -5.96 -3.78
C LEU A 67 -7.81 -5.49 -2.95
N THR A 68 -7.14 -6.40 -2.25
CA THR A 68 -5.95 -6.08 -1.45
C THR A 68 -4.82 -5.54 -2.32
N THR A 69 -4.61 -6.14 -3.49
CA THR A 69 -3.56 -5.70 -4.42
C THR A 69 -3.86 -4.31 -4.98
N SER A 70 -5.10 -4.03 -5.41
CA SER A 70 -5.52 -2.69 -5.88
C SER A 70 -5.35 -1.63 -4.78
N SER A 71 -5.77 -1.94 -3.55
CA SER A 71 -5.57 -1.04 -2.40
C SER A 71 -4.08 -0.76 -2.13
N ASN A 72 -3.22 -1.78 -2.26
CA ASN A 72 -1.78 -1.60 -2.08
C ASN A 72 -1.17 -0.67 -3.13
N TYR A 73 -1.53 -0.81 -4.42
CA TYR A 73 -1.03 0.11 -5.44
C TYR A 73 -1.46 1.55 -5.19
N ARG A 74 -2.72 1.75 -4.80
CA ARG A 74 -3.20 3.08 -4.44
C ARG A 74 -2.42 3.68 -3.27
N ASN A 75 -2.13 2.90 -2.23
CA ASN A 75 -1.32 3.36 -1.10
C ASN A 75 0.10 3.74 -1.54
N VAL A 76 0.75 2.92 -2.37
CA VAL A 76 2.08 3.23 -2.91
C VAL A 76 2.04 4.51 -3.74
N ALA A 77 1.06 4.67 -4.62
CA ALA A 77 0.92 5.88 -5.43
C ALA A 77 0.73 7.14 -4.58
N VAL A 78 -0.10 7.07 -3.52
CA VAL A 78 -0.28 8.17 -2.58
C VAL A 78 1.02 8.52 -1.86
N LEU A 79 1.75 7.52 -1.35
CA LEU A 79 3.02 7.75 -0.66
C LEU A 79 4.06 8.37 -1.58
N GLU A 80 4.22 7.87 -2.80
CA GLU A 80 5.17 8.42 -3.77
C GLU A 80 4.78 9.83 -4.24
N SER A 81 3.49 10.11 -4.42
CA SER A 81 3.03 11.45 -4.78
C SER A 81 3.25 12.47 -3.64
N GLN A 82 3.02 12.07 -2.40
CA GLN A 82 3.27 12.91 -1.22
C GLN A 82 4.77 13.13 -1.02
N ALA A 83 5.59 12.09 -1.15
CA ALA A 83 7.04 12.22 -1.03
C ALA A 83 7.61 13.22 -2.05
N MET A 84 7.13 13.17 -3.31
CA MET A 84 7.52 14.13 -4.33
C MET A 84 7.00 15.55 -4.01
N ALA A 85 5.77 15.69 -3.55
CA ALA A 85 5.21 16.97 -3.14
C ALA A 85 6.00 17.62 -1.98
N ASP A 86 6.42 16.83 -1.00
CA ASP A 86 7.22 17.32 0.12
C ASP A 86 8.64 17.70 -0.31
N LEU A 87 9.22 16.96 -1.26
CA LEU A 87 10.50 17.31 -1.87
C LEU A 87 10.41 18.66 -2.60
N ILE A 88 9.35 18.88 -3.36
CA ILE A 88 9.11 20.17 -4.06
C ILE A 88 8.91 21.31 -3.04
N ARG A 89 8.11 21.10 -1.98
CA ARG A 89 7.92 22.08 -0.91
C ARG A 89 9.22 22.44 -0.21
N SER A 90 10.09 21.46 0.02
CA SER A 90 11.41 21.69 0.63
C SER A 90 12.32 22.54 -0.26
N ASN A 91 12.10 22.56 -1.57
CA ASN A 91 12.86 23.29 -2.56
C ASN A 91 12.08 24.45 -3.21
N ALA A 92 11.25 25.13 -2.43
CA ALA A 92 10.31 26.16 -2.90
C ALA A 92 10.99 27.32 -3.67
N ARG A 93 12.30 27.57 -3.45
CA ARG A 93 13.06 28.60 -4.19
C ARG A 93 13.23 28.26 -5.68
N ASN A 94 13.16 26.99 -6.04
CA ASN A 94 13.36 26.47 -7.39
C ASN A 94 12.08 25.87 -7.96
N LEU A 95 10.92 26.30 -7.48
CA LEU A 95 9.63 25.72 -7.82
C LEU A 95 9.36 25.64 -9.33
N THR A 96 9.79 26.68 -10.07
CA THR A 96 9.62 26.73 -11.54
C THR A 96 10.39 25.65 -12.30
N LEU A 97 11.43 25.08 -11.70
CA LEU A 97 12.19 23.99 -12.31
C LEU A 97 11.46 22.64 -12.26
N TYR A 98 10.44 22.54 -11.41
CA TYR A 98 9.59 21.35 -11.29
C TYR A 98 8.38 21.39 -12.24
N ASP A 99 8.22 22.45 -13.02
CA ASP A 99 7.16 22.53 -14.02
C ASP A 99 7.57 21.75 -15.28
N LEU A 100 6.97 20.58 -15.49
CA LEU A 100 7.31 19.63 -16.56
C LEU A 100 8.83 19.36 -16.65
N PRO A 101 9.45 18.83 -15.60
CA PRO A 101 10.88 18.56 -15.61
C PRO A 101 11.22 17.48 -16.65
N ALA A 102 12.44 17.55 -17.21
CA ALA A 102 12.91 16.50 -18.11
C ALA A 102 13.03 15.16 -17.37
N ASP A 103 12.62 14.09 -18.02
CA ASP A 103 12.62 12.71 -17.50
C ASP A 103 13.99 12.03 -17.53
N SER A 104 14.99 12.69 -18.10
CA SER A 104 16.37 12.20 -18.20
C SER A 104 17.23 12.75 -17.07
N PRO A 105 17.96 11.89 -16.33
CA PRO A 105 18.81 12.36 -15.24
C PRO A 105 19.99 13.17 -15.77
N SER A 106 20.42 14.17 -15.01
CA SER A 106 21.61 14.95 -15.37
C SER A 106 22.89 14.16 -15.09
N ALA A 107 23.71 13.93 -16.10
CA ALA A 107 24.99 13.22 -15.97
C ALA A 107 25.91 13.84 -14.91
N SER A 108 25.85 15.16 -14.68
CA SER A 108 26.66 15.85 -13.69
C SER A 108 26.36 15.42 -12.25
N CYS A 109 25.15 14.92 -11.96
CA CYS A 109 24.75 14.47 -10.64
C CYS A 109 25.42 13.16 -10.21
N PHE A 110 25.96 12.39 -11.15
CA PHE A 110 26.64 11.12 -10.88
C PHE A 110 28.16 11.24 -10.80
N THR A 111 28.68 12.45 -10.71
CA THR A 111 30.10 12.73 -10.49
C THR A 111 30.40 12.88 -9.00
N THR A 112 31.70 12.85 -8.65
CA THR A 112 32.14 13.05 -7.27
C THR A 112 31.79 14.44 -6.72
N SER A 113 31.55 15.43 -7.60
CA SER A 113 31.15 16.80 -7.25
C SER A 113 29.64 16.94 -7.05
N GLY A 114 28.85 15.90 -7.40
CA GLY A 114 27.39 15.93 -7.34
C GLY A 114 26.77 16.83 -8.42
N CYS A 115 25.51 17.19 -8.22
CA CYS A 115 24.79 18.07 -9.15
C CYS A 115 25.41 19.45 -9.22
N THR A 116 25.78 19.91 -10.40
CA THR A 116 26.43 21.22 -10.60
C THR A 116 25.46 22.40 -10.57
N ASN A 117 24.15 22.15 -10.79
CA ASN A 117 23.12 23.17 -10.77
C ASN A 117 21.78 22.62 -10.25
N ALA A 118 20.87 23.53 -9.91
CA ALA A 118 19.54 23.18 -9.38
C ALA A 118 18.68 22.42 -10.40
N GLN A 119 18.76 22.78 -11.69
CA GLN A 119 18.01 22.10 -12.74
C GLN A 119 18.42 20.63 -12.89
N GLY A 120 19.73 20.36 -12.95
CA GLY A 120 20.22 18.97 -13.02
C GLY A 120 19.81 18.14 -11.81
N ARG A 121 19.75 18.75 -10.63
CA ARG A 121 19.23 18.09 -9.43
C ARG A 121 17.75 17.71 -9.61
N VAL A 122 16.89 18.65 -10.00
CA VAL A 122 15.47 18.42 -10.20
C VAL A 122 15.23 17.35 -11.25
N GLN A 123 15.92 17.40 -12.38
CA GLN A 123 15.84 16.37 -13.42
C GLN A 123 16.21 14.98 -12.91
N THR A 124 17.29 14.89 -12.12
CA THR A 124 17.74 13.62 -11.56
C THR A 124 16.74 13.09 -10.50
N GLU A 125 16.26 13.94 -9.61
CA GLU A 125 15.25 13.59 -8.61
C GLU A 125 13.96 13.08 -9.28
N PHE A 126 13.52 13.76 -10.32
CA PHE A 126 12.33 13.40 -11.08
C PHE A 126 12.52 12.07 -11.84
N SER A 127 13.64 11.88 -12.53
CA SER A 127 13.92 10.63 -13.25
C SER A 127 14.00 9.42 -12.32
N LEU A 128 14.64 9.55 -11.16
CA LEU A 128 14.71 8.50 -10.15
C LEU A 128 13.32 8.19 -9.54
N TRP A 129 12.49 9.22 -9.41
CA TRP A 129 11.10 9.03 -8.98
C TRP A 129 10.28 8.27 -10.02
N LEU A 130 10.40 8.59 -11.31
CA LEU A 130 9.75 7.85 -12.39
C LEU A 130 10.21 6.38 -12.42
N GLU A 131 11.49 6.12 -12.21
CA GLU A 131 12.02 4.76 -12.12
C GLU A 131 11.38 3.99 -10.96
N ARG A 132 11.25 4.62 -9.78
CA ARG A 132 10.53 4.00 -8.65
C ARG A 132 9.07 3.72 -8.99
N LEU A 133 8.35 4.68 -9.60
CA LEU A 133 6.96 4.45 -10.00
C LEU A 133 6.83 3.26 -10.94
N SER A 134 7.71 3.16 -11.95
CA SER A 134 7.68 2.06 -12.93
C SER A 134 7.99 0.70 -12.33
N THR A 135 8.77 0.65 -11.24
CA THR A 135 9.10 -0.59 -10.54
C THR A 135 8.06 -1.02 -9.51
N MET A 136 7.41 -0.06 -8.86
CA MET A 136 6.45 -0.32 -7.77
C MET A 136 5.00 -0.45 -8.25
N LEU A 137 4.65 0.19 -9.36
CA LEU A 137 3.31 0.26 -9.92
C LEU A 137 3.27 -0.36 -11.33
N PRO A 138 2.26 -1.15 -11.67
CA PRO A 138 2.11 -1.68 -13.02
C PRO A 138 1.92 -0.55 -14.03
N SER A 139 2.82 -0.44 -15.01
CA SER A 139 2.86 0.69 -15.96
C SER A 139 2.83 2.06 -15.26
N GLY A 140 3.45 2.12 -14.06
CA GLY A 140 3.47 3.33 -13.24
C GLY A 140 4.19 4.47 -13.95
N ASN A 141 3.54 5.62 -14.01
CA ASN A 141 4.09 6.84 -14.59
C ASN A 141 3.58 8.06 -13.82
N GLY A 142 4.27 9.19 -13.95
CA GLY A 142 3.88 10.41 -13.25
C GLY A 142 4.39 11.67 -13.93
N THR A 143 3.81 12.79 -13.53
CA THR A 143 4.25 14.11 -13.96
C THR A 143 4.09 15.14 -12.86
N ILE A 144 4.79 16.25 -13.02
CA ILE A 144 4.67 17.43 -12.17
C ILE A 144 4.41 18.60 -13.10
N CYS A 145 3.34 19.33 -12.88
CA CYS A 145 3.00 20.46 -13.73
C CYS A 145 2.07 21.46 -13.02
N ARG A 146 1.87 22.62 -13.67
CA ARG A 146 0.81 23.55 -13.30
C ARG A 146 -0.48 23.15 -13.97
N ASP A 147 -1.56 23.06 -13.20
CA ASP A 147 -2.85 22.62 -13.71
C ASP A 147 -4.00 23.26 -12.95
N SER A 148 -4.98 23.79 -13.66
CA SER A 148 -6.21 24.34 -13.08
C SER A 148 -7.29 23.26 -12.89
N SER A 149 -7.18 22.13 -13.60
CA SER A 149 -8.10 20.99 -13.54
C SER A 149 -7.38 19.67 -13.21
N PRO A 150 -6.83 19.51 -12.00
CA PRO A 150 -5.89 18.44 -11.66
C PRO A 150 -6.40 17.00 -11.86
N THR A 151 -7.71 16.83 -11.96
CA THR A 151 -8.36 15.51 -12.03
C THR A 151 -8.47 14.94 -13.45
N ASP A 152 -8.05 15.68 -14.45
CA ASP A 152 -8.06 15.27 -15.84
C ASP A 152 -6.70 14.72 -16.31
N GLY A 153 -6.66 14.23 -17.55
CA GLY A 153 -5.46 13.69 -18.16
C GLY A 153 -5.27 12.18 -17.97
N THR A 154 -4.32 11.68 -18.74
CA THR A 154 -3.90 10.28 -18.78
C THR A 154 -2.38 10.20 -18.92
N PRO A 155 -1.72 9.05 -18.72
CA PRO A 155 -0.27 8.91 -18.93
C PRO A 155 0.22 9.25 -20.33
N SER A 156 -0.65 9.20 -21.33
CA SER A 156 -0.34 9.60 -22.72
C SER A 156 -0.58 11.09 -22.98
N SER A 157 -1.39 11.75 -22.17
CA SER A 157 -1.68 13.20 -22.27
C SER A 157 -2.08 13.73 -20.91
N TRP A 158 -1.15 14.33 -20.20
CA TRP A 158 -1.33 14.78 -18.82
C TRP A 158 -2.30 15.95 -18.65
N SER A 159 -2.72 16.58 -19.76
CA SER A 159 -3.66 17.73 -19.78
C SER A 159 -3.25 18.89 -18.87
N CYS A 160 -1.94 19.09 -18.68
CA CYS A 160 -1.42 20.20 -17.91
C CYS A 160 -1.60 21.51 -18.69
N ASP A 161 -2.36 22.45 -18.17
CA ASP A 161 -2.67 23.72 -18.86
C ASP A 161 -1.59 24.80 -18.68
N GLY A 162 -0.71 24.67 -17.70
CA GLY A 162 0.37 25.62 -17.44
C GLY A 162 -0.12 27.03 -17.09
N ALA A 163 -1.40 27.23 -16.78
CA ALA A 163 -1.99 28.53 -16.60
C ALA A 163 -1.32 29.32 -15.46
N ALA A 164 -1.07 30.59 -15.69
CA ALA A 164 -0.48 31.45 -14.68
C ALA A 164 -1.40 31.55 -13.44
N GLY A 165 -0.88 31.20 -12.28
CA GLY A 165 -1.65 31.18 -11.02
C GLY A 165 -2.33 29.86 -10.71
N SER A 166 -2.28 28.85 -11.61
CA SER A 166 -2.73 27.50 -11.27
C SER A 166 -1.77 26.83 -10.27
N GLN A 167 -2.28 25.83 -9.57
CA GLN A 167 -1.54 25.10 -8.55
C GLN A 167 -0.51 24.17 -9.21
N PHE A 168 0.59 23.91 -8.51
CA PHE A 168 1.44 22.80 -8.86
C PHE A 168 0.80 21.49 -8.41
N VAL A 169 0.84 20.50 -9.29
CA VAL A 169 0.22 19.20 -9.08
C VAL A 169 1.19 18.10 -9.41
N VAL A 170 1.29 17.11 -8.54
CA VAL A 170 1.93 15.83 -8.83
C VAL A 170 0.83 14.86 -9.25
N LYS A 171 0.87 14.37 -10.47
CA LYS A 171 -0.04 13.34 -10.99
C LYS A 171 0.70 12.00 -11.07
N VAL A 172 0.10 10.93 -10.55
CA VAL A 172 0.62 9.55 -10.62
C VAL A 172 -0.48 8.66 -11.19
N CYS A 173 -0.16 7.91 -12.23
CA CYS A 173 -1.09 6.98 -12.86
C CYS A 173 -0.46 5.58 -12.98
N TRP A 174 -1.32 4.55 -12.91
CA TRP A 174 -0.91 3.15 -13.05
C TRP A 174 -2.03 2.32 -13.68
N ASP A 175 -1.72 1.11 -14.14
CA ASP A 175 -2.70 0.16 -14.67
C ASP A 175 -3.14 -0.82 -13.57
N GLU A 176 -4.41 -0.72 -13.14
CA GLU A 176 -5.01 -1.66 -12.18
C GLU A 176 -5.33 -3.03 -12.77
N SER A 177 -5.58 -3.11 -14.09
CA SER A 177 -6.01 -4.35 -14.73
C SER A 177 -4.89 -5.36 -14.93
N ARG A 178 -3.66 -4.88 -15.11
CA ARG A 178 -2.50 -5.65 -15.58
C ARG A 178 -2.74 -6.44 -16.88
N ILE A 179 -3.74 -6.05 -17.65
CA ILE A 179 -4.09 -6.66 -18.92
C ILE A 179 -3.69 -5.69 -20.02
N PRO A 180 -2.60 -5.94 -20.76
CA PRO A 180 -2.10 -4.99 -21.76
C PRO A 180 -3.10 -4.62 -22.86
N SER A 181 -4.01 -5.54 -23.20
CA SER A 181 -5.06 -5.32 -24.20
C SER A 181 -6.26 -4.51 -23.70
N SER A 182 -6.40 -4.33 -22.38
CA SER A 182 -7.50 -3.59 -21.77
C SER A 182 -7.04 -2.94 -20.46
N PRO A 183 -6.18 -1.91 -20.54
CA PRO A 183 -5.66 -1.24 -19.36
C PRO A 183 -6.78 -0.48 -18.64
N ALA A 184 -6.85 -0.65 -17.32
CA ALA A 184 -7.71 0.13 -16.44
C ALA A 184 -6.85 1.16 -15.71
N ILE A 185 -6.69 2.34 -16.30
CA ILE A 185 -5.82 3.38 -15.75
C ILE A 185 -6.49 4.02 -14.54
N ALA A 186 -5.80 3.98 -13.43
CA ALA A 186 -6.13 4.72 -12.23
C ALA A 186 -5.10 5.84 -12.03
N CYS A 187 -5.55 7.01 -11.61
CA CYS A 187 -4.70 8.16 -11.36
C CYS A 187 -5.04 8.77 -10.00
N ILE A 188 -4.03 9.34 -9.37
CA ILE A 188 -4.16 10.20 -8.20
C ILE A 188 -3.39 11.49 -8.43
N GLN A 189 -3.80 12.53 -7.73
CA GLN A 189 -3.16 13.84 -7.78
C GLN A 189 -2.95 14.40 -6.39
N THR A 190 -1.83 15.08 -6.21
CA THR A 190 -1.47 15.78 -4.97
C THR A 190 -1.14 17.22 -5.29
N ASN A 191 -1.91 18.15 -4.72
CA ASN A 191 -1.69 19.58 -4.90
C ASN A 191 -0.55 20.08 -3.96
N ILE A 192 0.22 21.04 -4.44
CA ILE A 192 1.36 21.61 -3.74
C ILE A 192 1.12 23.09 -3.42
#